data_2fc59cf2beada0af17f1fc7607ffc5ee
#
_entry.id   2fc59cf2beada0af17f1fc7607ffc5ee
#
_cell.length_a   1.000
_cell.length_b   1.000
_cell.length_c   1.000
_cell.angle_alpha   90.00
_cell.angle_beta   90.00
_cell.angle_gamma   90.00
#
_symmetry.space_group_name_H-M   'P 1'
#
loop_
_entity.id
_entity.type
_entity.pdbx_description
1 polymer ?
#
loop_
_entity_poly.entity_id
_entity_poly.type
_entity_poly.pdbx_seq_one_letter_code
_entity_poly.pdbx_strand_id
1 'polypeptide(L)'
;MVLKRSLSALFLAATLDAVPVLAQETDHGSMHHGSAESGAAGDASPSSKAFAEANAKMHKDMDIAFSGNADLDFVRAMIAHHQGAIDMAKVELEHGKDEAIRKLADDIIKAQEAEIRMMKEWLARNGG
;
A
#
# COMPACT_ATOMS: atom_id res chain seq x y z
N MET A 1 2.71 53.46 -34.09
CA MET A 1 2.44 52.38 -35.08
C MET A 1 2.20 51.11 -34.32
N VAL A 2 0.93 50.79 -34.04
CA VAL A 2 0.54 49.70 -33.15
C VAL A 2 0.02 48.54 -34.00
N LEU A 3 0.73 47.43 -34.02
CA LEU A 3 0.37 46.25 -34.79
C LEU A 3 -0.56 45.34 -33.97
N LYS A 4 -1.86 45.34 -34.28
CA LYS A 4 -2.85 44.43 -33.71
C LYS A 4 -2.69 43.06 -34.36
N ARG A 5 -2.29 42.02 -33.58
CA ARG A 5 -2.33 40.62 -33.99
C ARG A 5 -3.65 40.01 -33.53
N SER A 6 -4.49 39.66 -34.51
CA SER A 6 -5.74 38.91 -34.31
C SER A 6 -5.40 37.45 -34.03
N LEU A 7 -5.84 36.92 -32.88
CA LEU A 7 -5.86 35.46 -32.60
C LEU A 7 -7.19 34.91 -33.13
N SER A 8 -7.13 34.11 -34.18
CA SER A 8 -8.26 33.27 -34.60
C SER A 8 -8.30 32.02 -33.71
N ALA A 9 -9.35 31.90 -32.91
CA ALA A 9 -9.64 30.67 -32.15
C ALA A 9 -10.32 29.67 -33.08
N LEU A 10 -9.64 28.53 -33.28
CA LEU A 10 -10.20 27.41 -34.02
C LEU A 10 -10.91 26.50 -32.98
N PHE A 11 -12.24 26.50 -32.98
CA PHE A 11 -13.06 25.57 -32.20
C PHE A 11 -13.07 24.19 -32.89
N LEU A 12 -12.40 23.22 -32.31
CA LEU A 12 -12.53 21.83 -32.72
C LEU A 12 -13.67 21.20 -31.92
N ALA A 13 -14.80 20.94 -32.52
CA ALA A 13 -15.93 20.23 -31.95
C ALA A 13 -15.58 18.72 -31.91
N ALA A 14 -15.31 18.16 -30.74
CA ALA A 14 -15.23 16.72 -30.54
C ALA A 14 -16.63 16.16 -30.29
N THR A 15 -17.16 15.36 -31.23
CA THR A 15 -18.38 14.58 -31.03
C THR A 15 -18.07 13.38 -30.13
N LEU A 16 -18.69 13.35 -28.94
CA LEU A 16 -18.69 12.17 -28.09
C LEU A 16 -19.70 11.18 -28.65
N ASP A 17 -19.23 10.08 -29.22
CA ASP A 17 -20.05 8.91 -29.48
C ASP A 17 -20.34 8.19 -28.15
N ALA A 18 -21.59 8.26 -27.72
CA ALA A 18 -22.07 7.54 -26.54
C ALA A 18 -22.27 6.05 -26.90
N VAL A 19 -21.39 5.17 -26.43
CA VAL A 19 -21.62 3.73 -26.44
C VAL A 19 -22.57 3.37 -25.30
N PRO A 20 -23.66 2.62 -25.55
CA PRO A 20 -24.53 2.15 -24.50
C PRO A 20 -23.82 1.08 -23.67
N VAL A 21 -23.53 1.39 -22.41
CA VAL A 21 -23.11 0.41 -21.40
C VAL A 21 -24.33 -0.46 -21.08
N LEU A 22 -24.33 -1.70 -21.54
CA LEU A 22 -25.22 -2.73 -21.05
C LEU A 22 -24.90 -3.01 -19.58
N ALA A 23 -25.76 -2.58 -18.67
CA ALA A 23 -25.71 -2.96 -17.28
C ALA A 23 -25.92 -4.48 -17.18
N GLN A 24 -24.84 -5.24 -16.92
CA GLN A 24 -24.96 -6.59 -16.41
C GLN A 24 -25.29 -6.48 -14.91
N GLU A 25 -26.52 -6.79 -14.58
CA GLU A 25 -26.90 -7.09 -13.20
C GLU A 25 -26.15 -8.36 -12.78
N THR A 26 -25.08 -8.19 -12.02
CA THR A 26 -24.46 -9.30 -11.30
C THR A 26 -25.22 -9.50 -10.00
N ASP A 27 -25.94 -10.60 -9.95
CA ASP A 27 -26.56 -11.19 -8.77
C ASP A 27 -25.55 -11.20 -7.60
N HIS A 28 -25.82 -10.39 -6.57
CA HIS A 28 -25.07 -10.41 -5.32
C HIS A 28 -25.48 -11.62 -4.49
N GLY A 29 -25.11 -12.80 -4.98
CA GLY A 29 -25.15 -14.02 -4.20
C GLY A 29 -24.28 -13.88 -2.97
N SER A 30 -24.91 -14.09 -1.81
CA SER A 30 -24.41 -14.22 -0.46
C SER A 30 -22.91 -14.58 -0.40
N MET A 31 -22.04 -13.59 -0.15
CA MET A 31 -20.66 -13.87 0.20
C MET A 31 -20.61 -14.35 1.65
N HIS A 32 -20.55 -15.66 1.81
CA HIS A 32 -20.02 -16.26 3.02
C HIS A 32 -18.61 -15.69 3.25
N HIS A 33 -18.43 -14.97 4.34
CA HIS A 33 -17.12 -14.75 4.93
C HIS A 33 -16.61 -16.10 5.48
N GLY A 34 -16.26 -17.00 4.57
CA GLY A 34 -15.36 -18.08 4.88
C GLY A 34 -14.00 -17.43 5.08
N SER A 35 -13.38 -17.68 6.22
CA SER A 35 -11.97 -17.42 6.48
C SER A 35 -11.17 -17.97 5.30
N ALA A 36 -10.85 -17.11 4.33
CA ALA A 36 -9.94 -17.48 3.28
C ALA A 36 -8.56 -17.56 3.92
N GLU A 37 -8.18 -18.76 4.35
CA GLU A 37 -6.79 -19.16 4.24
C GLU A 37 -6.42 -19.04 2.76
N SER A 38 -6.12 -17.83 2.31
CA SER A 38 -5.43 -17.63 1.06
C SER A 38 -3.96 -17.98 1.24
N GLY A 39 -3.70 -19.23 1.63
CA GLY A 39 -2.45 -19.87 1.32
C GLY A 39 -2.40 -19.98 -0.19
N ALA A 40 -1.92 -18.94 -0.89
CA ALA A 40 -1.42 -19.14 -2.24
C ALA A 40 -0.49 -20.33 -2.14
N ALA A 41 -0.82 -21.43 -2.86
CA ALA A 41 0.04 -22.61 -2.95
C ALA A 41 1.31 -22.17 -3.70
N GLY A 42 2.19 -21.49 -2.98
CA GLY A 42 3.46 -21.01 -3.45
C GLY A 42 4.55 -22.05 -3.23
N ASP A 43 5.71 -21.75 -3.74
CA ASP A 43 6.91 -22.50 -3.47
C ASP A 43 7.17 -22.59 -1.96
N ALA A 44 7.63 -23.76 -1.49
CA ALA A 44 7.90 -24.04 -0.07
C ALA A 44 9.37 -23.76 0.31
N SER A 45 10.08 -22.96 -0.47
CA SER A 45 11.45 -22.57 -0.16
C SER A 45 11.55 -21.80 1.17
N PRO A 46 12.74 -21.75 1.79
CA PRO A 46 12.94 -20.96 2.99
C PRO A 46 12.52 -19.49 2.86
N SER A 47 12.82 -18.86 1.71
CA SER A 47 12.43 -17.47 1.45
C SER A 47 10.91 -17.30 1.36
N SER A 48 10.21 -18.20 0.66
CA SER A 48 8.75 -18.16 0.54
C SER A 48 8.06 -18.29 1.91
N LYS A 49 8.56 -19.17 2.76
CA LYS A 49 8.06 -19.31 4.14
C LYS A 49 8.32 -18.05 4.96
N ALA A 50 9.53 -17.49 4.89
CA ALA A 50 9.88 -16.28 5.61
C ALA A 50 9.02 -15.06 5.16
N PHE A 51 8.76 -14.91 3.88
CA PHE A 51 7.82 -13.88 3.37
C PHE A 51 6.39 -14.11 3.86
N ALA A 52 5.92 -15.36 3.87
CA ALA A 52 4.59 -15.70 4.37
C ALA A 52 4.44 -15.37 5.86
N GLU A 53 5.46 -15.66 6.66
CA GLU A 53 5.50 -15.34 8.10
C GLU A 53 5.52 -13.83 8.34
N ALA A 54 6.35 -13.07 7.60
CA ALA A 54 6.38 -11.61 7.68
C ALA A 54 5.03 -11.00 7.32
N ASN A 55 4.36 -11.47 6.26
CA ASN A 55 3.04 -11.05 5.87
C ASN A 55 1.98 -11.36 6.94
N ALA A 56 1.96 -12.59 7.45
CA ALA A 56 1.00 -13.00 8.49
C ALA A 56 1.15 -12.16 9.76
N LYS A 57 2.39 -11.89 10.17
CA LYS A 57 2.69 -11.01 11.30
C LYS A 57 2.20 -9.59 11.06
N MET A 58 2.49 -9.00 9.89
CA MET A 58 2.04 -7.66 9.54
C MET A 58 0.52 -7.55 9.58
N HIS A 59 -0.21 -8.50 8.99
CA HIS A 59 -1.67 -8.52 9.02
C HIS A 59 -2.22 -8.58 10.45
N LYS A 60 -1.63 -9.41 11.29
CA LYS A 60 -2.02 -9.49 12.71
C LYS A 60 -1.75 -8.18 13.45
N ASP A 61 -0.60 -7.56 13.23
CA ASP A 61 -0.21 -6.33 13.92
C ASP A 61 -1.01 -5.11 13.43
N MET A 62 -1.56 -5.16 12.20
CA MET A 62 -2.46 -4.15 11.64
C MET A 62 -3.92 -4.30 12.08
N ASP A 63 -4.28 -5.40 12.74
CA ASP A 63 -5.62 -5.62 13.30
C ASP A 63 -5.77 -4.85 14.62
N ILE A 64 -5.89 -3.52 14.49
CA ILE A 64 -6.03 -2.59 15.61
C ILE A 64 -7.48 -2.18 15.83
N ALA A 65 -7.83 -1.92 17.08
CA ALA A 65 -9.11 -1.29 17.40
C ALA A 65 -9.04 0.21 17.05
N PHE A 66 -9.90 0.66 16.14
CA PHE A 66 -9.99 2.07 15.79
C PHE A 66 -10.64 2.90 16.91
N SER A 67 -10.02 4.05 17.21
CA SER A 67 -10.45 4.95 18.27
C SER A 67 -11.50 5.97 17.83
N GLY A 68 -11.68 6.15 16.52
CA GLY A 68 -12.48 7.22 15.93
C GLY A 68 -11.70 8.54 15.73
N ASN A 69 -10.45 8.60 16.16
CA ASN A 69 -9.53 9.70 15.85
C ASN A 69 -8.66 9.28 14.68
N ALA A 70 -8.90 9.86 13.52
CA ALA A 70 -8.21 9.47 12.28
C ALA A 70 -6.69 9.59 12.36
N ASP A 71 -6.15 10.61 13.03
CA ASP A 71 -4.71 10.80 13.15
C ASP A 71 -4.07 9.71 14.02
N LEU A 72 -4.69 9.40 15.16
CA LEU A 72 -4.22 8.32 16.04
C LEU A 72 -4.30 6.96 15.36
N ASP A 73 -5.43 6.67 14.71
CA ASP A 73 -5.68 5.39 14.06
C ASP A 73 -4.73 5.19 12.87
N PHE A 74 -4.51 6.25 12.08
CA PHE A 74 -3.53 6.23 10.98
C PHE A 74 -2.12 5.94 11.49
N VAL A 75 -1.65 6.68 12.50
CA VAL A 75 -0.28 6.53 12.99
C VAL A 75 -0.07 5.15 13.61
N ARG A 76 -1.02 4.63 14.38
CA ARG A 76 -0.93 3.28 14.96
C ARG A 76 -0.87 2.20 13.89
N ALA A 77 -1.74 2.27 12.87
CA ALA A 77 -1.73 1.33 11.75
C ALA A 77 -0.45 1.42 10.94
N MET A 78 0.05 2.63 10.68
CA MET A 78 1.27 2.84 9.90
C MET A 78 2.54 2.36 10.59
N ILE A 79 2.63 2.41 11.92
CA ILE A 79 3.75 1.81 12.65
C ILE A 79 3.79 0.29 12.39
N ALA A 80 2.66 -0.40 12.47
CA ALA A 80 2.56 -1.84 12.21
C ALA A 80 2.90 -2.17 10.75
N HIS A 81 2.38 -1.39 9.80
CA HIS A 81 2.67 -1.54 8.36
C HIS A 81 4.17 -1.37 8.05
N HIS A 82 4.79 -0.32 8.60
CA HIS A 82 6.22 -0.04 8.41
C HIS A 82 7.09 -1.15 9.01
N GLN A 83 6.71 -1.68 10.17
CA GLN A 83 7.41 -2.83 10.75
C GLN A 83 7.32 -4.06 9.84
N GLY A 84 6.16 -4.31 9.21
CA GLY A 84 6.00 -5.38 8.23
C GLY A 84 6.89 -5.19 7.01
N ALA A 85 7.02 -3.96 6.50
CA ALA A 85 7.92 -3.64 5.39
C ALA A 85 9.40 -3.90 5.75
N ILE A 86 9.81 -3.56 6.98
CA ILE A 86 11.16 -3.87 7.51
C ILE A 86 11.36 -5.38 7.58
N ASP A 87 10.39 -6.13 8.09
CA ASP A 87 10.49 -7.59 8.23
C ASP A 87 10.62 -8.24 6.84
N MET A 88 9.86 -7.80 5.83
CA MET A 88 10.01 -8.25 4.44
C MET A 88 11.36 -7.88 3.82
N ALA A 89 11.86 -6.66 4.07
CA ALA A 89 13.16 -6.23 3.57
C ALA A 89 14.31 -7.06 4.18
N LYS A 90 14.19 -7.49 5.43
CA LYS A 90 15.16 -8.41 6.05
C LYS A 90 15.17 -9.79 5.38
N VAL A 91 14.00 -10.31 4.97
CA VAL A 91 13.92 -11.56 4.20
C VAL A 91 14.67 -11.41 2.87
N GLU A 92 14.52 -10.27 2.18
CA GLU A 92 15.28 -9.99 0.97
C GLU A 92 16.80 -9.96 1.24
N LEU A 93 17.24 -9.33 2.32
CA LEU A 93 18.66 -9.29 2.69
C LEU A 93 19.22 -10.67 3.05
N GLU A 94 18.41 -11.59 3.54
CA GLU A 94 18.82 -12.95 3.90
C GLU A 94 18.88 -13.87 2.67
N HIS A 95 17.90 -13.78 1.79
CA HIS A 95 17.69 -14.77 0.72
C HIS A 95 17.92 -14.23 -0.69
N GLY A 96 17.78 -12.92 -0.90
CA GLY A 96 17.92 -12.28 -2.19
C GLY A 96 19.38 -12.24 -2.68
N LYS A 97 19.54 -12.25 -4.00
CA LYS A 97 20.86 -12.29 -4.64
C LYS A 97 21.16 -11.09 -5.53
N ASP A 98 20.13 -10.37 -5.95
CA ASP A 98 20.28 -9.18 -6.76
C ASP A 98 20.77 -8.00 -5.91
N GLU A 99 21.93 -7.44 -6.26
CA GLU A 99 22.58 -6.38 -5.48
C GLU A 99 21.74 -5.10 -5.43
N ALA A 100 21.02 -4.76 -6.52
CA ALA A 100 20.19 -3.57 -6.57
C ALA A 100 18.95 -3.72 -5.67
N ILE A 101 18.35 -4.91 -5.66
CA ILE A 101 17.19 -5.21 -4.80
C ILE A 101 17.61 -5.30 -3.33
N ARG A 102 18.74 -5.91 -3.03
CA ARG A 102 19.31 -5.92 -1.67
C ARG A 102 19.61 -4.51 -1.16
N LYS A 103 20.18 -3.64 -2.03
CA LYS A 103 20.38 -2.24 -1.68
C LYS A 103 19.07 -1.53 -1.41
N LEU A 104 18.05 -1.74 -2.23
CA LEU A 104 16.71 -1.20 -2.00
C LEU A 104 16.14 -1.65 -0.65
N ALA A 105 16.29 -2.93 -0.29
CA ALA A 105 15.84 -3.47 0.99
C ALA A 105 16.55 -2.78 2.19
N ASP A 106 17.84 -2.55 2.11
CA ASP A 106 18.61 -1.82 3.14
C ASP A 106 18.15 -0.35 3.26
N ASP A 107 17.92 0.32 2.14
CA ASP A 107 17.41 1.70 2.11
C ASP A 107 15.97 1.78 2.70
N ILE A 108 15.12 0.80 2.41
CA ILE A 108 13.77 0.69 3.00
C ILE A 108 13.86 0.56 4.52
N ILE A 109 14.70 -0.34 5.05
CA ILE A 109 14.86 -0.52 6.50
C ILE A 109 15.19 0.81 7.16
N LYS A 110 16.18 1.54 6.65
CA LYS A 110 16.63 2.81 7.22
C LYS A 110 15.53 3.89 7.21
N ALA A 111 14.83 4.01 6.08
CA ALA A 111 13.75 4.97 5.94
C ALA A 111 12.58 4.65 6.88
N GLN A 112 12.12 3.41 6.90
CA GLN A 112 11.00 2.95 7.70
C GLN A 112 11.28 3.04 9.21
N GLU A 113 12.51 2.74 9.66
CA GLU A 113 12.91 2.93 11.05
C GLU A 113 12.86 4.39 11.48
N ALA A 114 13.28 5.32 10.60
CA ALA A 114 13.21 6.75 10.89
C ALA A 114 11.76 7.22 11.00
N GLU A 115 10.88 6.78 10.11
CA GLU A 115 9.46 7.12 10.14
C GLU A 115 8.74 6.51 11.36
N ILE A 116 9.05 5.28 11.74
CA ILE A 116 8.53 4.67 12.98
C ILE A 116 8.92 5.48 14.21
N ARG A 117 10.17 5.96 14.29
CA ARG A 117 10.59 6.82 15.40
C ARG A 117 9.78 8.10 15.45
N MET A 118 9.61 8.79 14.32
CA MET A 118 8.79 10.01 14.21
C MET A 118 7.35 9.75 14.66
N MET A 119 6.73 8.66 14.18
CA MET A 119 5.37 8.29 14.52
C MET A 119 5.20 7.98 16.01
N LYS A 120 6.13 7.24 16.62
CA LYS A 120 6.14 6.98 18.07
C LYS A 120 6.28 8.24 18.90
N GLU A 121 7.15 9.16 18.49
CA GLU A 121 7.29 10.45 19.14
C GLU A 121 6.02 11.31 19.01
N TRP A 122 5.34 11.24 17.87
CA TRP A 122 4.07 11.93 17.69
C TRP A 122 2.99 11.34 18.60
N LEU A 123 2.86 10.01 18.69
CA LEU A 123 1.92 9.36 19.61
C LEU A 123 2.17 9.77 21.06
N ALA A 124 3.42 9.77 21.50
CA ALA A 124 3.77 10.15 22.87
C ALA A 124 3.33 11.57 23.22
N ARG A 125 3.31 12.49 22.25
CA ARG A 125 2.84 13.88 22.44
C ARG A 125 1.34 14.06 22.29
N ASN A 126 0.63 13.13 21.67
CA ASN A 126 -0.79 13.26 21.31
C ASN A 126 -1.72 12.22 21.97
N GLY A 127 -1.26 11.53 23.00
CA GLY A 127 -2.10 10.64 23.82
C GLY A 127 -2.24 9.23 23.25
N GLY A 128 -1.24 8.75 22.55
CA GLY A 128 -1.14 7.39 22.02
C GLY A 128 -0.38 6.44 22.93
#